data_c982cc7169ef575be534079ca471ccda
#
_entry.id   c982cc7169ef575be534079ca471ccda
#
_cell.length_a   1.000
_cell.length_b   1.000
_cell.length_c   1.000
_cell.angle_alpha   90.00
_cell.angle_beta   90.00
_cell.angle_gamma   90.00
#
_symmetry.space_group_name_H-M   'P 1'
#
loop_
_entity.id
_entity.type
_entity.pdbx_description
1 polymer ?
#
loop_
_entity_poly.entity_id
_entity_poly.type
_entity_poly.pdbx_seq_one_letter_code
_entity_poly.pdbx_strand_id
1 'polypeptide(L)'
;EKKVCCFASNKNLIDIEKLKPNLKREIKKLIIDFSVSEFYVCLESNFDRLCVKCLKEIKYEYPHIRLCLVLTDFLKIRTNNLFNEIIHLNFEKITKQFIRLSTFNWLIGNSDYLISVEENKSERQLKLTVKDLSDKDLMFFIVRLKMLRIKNGFSQVRLAKVINVSPSTISMYEQGRREPDFLTFLDICVALNSTPNYILGLDRKFKSKLIEIDELLCEFIKTIMRTRGLLYKGDLVDKTTRKNLVALLAMAFEVTKKFAEERKYH
;
A
#
# COMPACT_ATOMS: atom_id res chain seq x y z
N GLU A 1 18.20 8.79 6.40
CA GLU A 1 16.85 8.50 5.89
C GLU A 1 16.01 7.89 7.03
N LYS A 2 14.80 8.39 7.24
CA LYS A 2 13.90 7.97 8.31
C LYS A 2 13.37 6.57 8.00
N LYS A 3 13.62 5.60 8.85
CA LYS A 3 13.05 4.26 8.70
C LYS A 3 11.82 4.07 9.56
N VAL A 4 10.81 3.43 9.00
CA VAL A 4 9.47 3.28 9.55
C VAL A 4 9.13 1.80 9.74
N CYS A 5 8.52 1.47 10.88
CA CYS A 5 7.96 0.15 11.13
C CYS A 5 6.44 0.24 11.33
N CYS A 6 5.69 -0.66 10.72
CA CYS A 6 4.26 -0.84 10.98
C CYS A 6 3.95 -2.18 11.62
N PHE A 7 2.73 -2.30 12.14
CA PHE A 7 2.24 -3.50 12.81
C PHE A 7 0.97 -4.00 12.14
N ALA A 8 0.79 -5.32 12.11
CA ALA A 8 -0.42 -5.92 11.60
C ALA A 8 -0.80 -7.23 12.27
N SER A 9 -2.10 -7.43 12.45
CA SER A 9 -2.70 -8.68 12.88
C SER A 9 -3.99 -8.95 12.12
N ASN A 10 -4.26 -10.20 11.82
CA ASN A 10 -5.46 -10.57 11.07
C ASN A 10 -6.74 -10.58 11.90
N LYS A 11 -6.67 -10.64 13.22
CA LYS A 11 -7.80 -10.75 14.15
C LYS A 11 -7.38 -10.54 15.61
N ASN A 12 -8.37 -10.46 16.49
CA ASN A 12 -8.10 -10.52 17.93
C ASN A 12 -7.62 -11.92 18.30
N LEU A 13 -6.50 -11.99 18.96
CA LEU A 13 -5.78 -13.21 19.31
C LEU A 13 -5.96 -13.50 20.80
N ILE A 14 -6.01 -14.79 21.16
CA ILE A 14 -6.04 -15.22 22.55
C ILE A 14 -4.61 -15.20 23.11
N ASP A 15 -4.46 -14.89 24.39
CA ASP A 15 -3.17 -14.91 25.11
C ASP A 15 -2.09 -13.95 24.54
N ILE A 16 -2.48 -12.88 23.92
CA ILE A 16 -1.58 -11.92 23.25
C ILE A 16 -0.51 -11.32 24.19
N GLU A 17 -0.79 -11.18 25.48
CA GLU A 17 0.16 -10.65 26.47
C GLU A 17 1.44 -11.51 26.59
N LYS A 18 1.38 -12.79 26.27
CA LYS A 18 2.55 -13.69 26.23
C LYS A 18 3.61 -13.24 25.21
N LEU A 19 3.20 -12.49 24.18
CA LEU A 19 4.12 -11.96 23.17
C LEU A 19 4.88 -10.72 23.62
N LYS A 20 4.46 -10.07 24.71
CA LYS A 20 5.01 -8.79 25.16
C LYS A 20 6.56 -8.77 25.26
N PRO A 21 7.23 -9.75 25.88
CA PRO A 21 8.69 -9.78 25.97
C PRO A 21 9.36 -9.87 24.59
N ASN A 22 8.86 -10.79 23.74
CA ASN A 22 9.40 -10.99 22.41
C ASN A 22 9.15 -9.76 21.52
N LEU A 23 7.97 -9.16 21.57
CA LEU A 23 7.64 -7.96 20.83
C LEU A 23 8.55 -6.78 21.20
N LYS A 24 8.79 -6.57 22.50
CA LYS A 24 9.73 -5.55 22.96
C LYS A 24 11.15 -5.78 22.44
N ARG A 25 11.61 -7.04 22.47
CA ARG A 25 12.94 -7.41 21.96
C ARG A 25 13.07 -7.08 20.47
N GLU A 26 12.08 -7.46 19.64
CA GLU A 26 12.11 -7.20 18.20
C GLU A 26 12.01 -5.70 17.88
N ILE A 27 11.18 -4.94 18.61
CA ILE A 27 11.11 -3.48 18.46
C ILE A 27 12.46 -2.84 18.80
N LYS A 28 13.09 -3.20 19.93
CA LYS A 28 14.41 -2.67 20.31
C LYS A 28 15.48 -3.01 19.28
N LYS A 29 15.46 -4.23 18.75
CA LYS A 29 16.36 -4.66 17.67
C LYS A 29 16.20 -3.78 16.43
N LEU A 30 14.97 -3.48 16.00
CA LEU A 30 14.72 -2.59 14.87
C LEU A 30 15.25 -1.16 15.13
N ILE A 31 15.13 -0.65 16.34
CA ILE A 31 15.66 0.68 16.72
C ILE A 31 17.20 0.68 16.65
N ILE A 32 17.85 -0.31 17.26
CA ILE A 32 19.31 -0.35 17.44
C ILE A 32 20.02 -0.74 16.14
N ASP A 33 19.63 -1.89 15.55
CA ASP A 33 20.37 -2.49 14.44
C ASP A 33 19.99 -1.89 13.09
N PHE A 34 18.74 -1.41 12.95
CA PHE A 34 18.20 -0.93 11.68
C PHE A 34 17.84 0.56 11.67
N SER A 35 18.06 1.27 12.78
CA SER A 35 17.80 2.72 12.91
C SER A 35 16.34 3.10 12.64
N VAL A 36 15.40 2.23 13.00
CA VAL A 36 13.97 2.55 12.91
C VAL A 36 13.65 3.61 13.96
N SER A 37 13.11 4.73 13.51
CA SER A 37 12.81 5.90 14.36
C SER A 37 11.33 6.26 14.39
N GLU A 38 10.50 5.65 13.54
CA GLU A 38 9.08 5.94 13.46
C GLU A 38 8.25 4.66 13.42
N PHE A 39 7.12 4.67 14.14
CA PHE A 39 6.26 3.51 14.29
C PHE A 39 4.82 3.88 13.96
N TYR A 40 4.23 3.22 12.96
CA TYR A 40 2.84 3.36 12.57
C TYR A 40 1.99 2.30 13.27
N VAL A 41 1.03 2.74 14.05
CA VAL A 41 0.11 1.88 14.79
C VAL A 41 -1.33 2.20 14.45
N CYS A 42 -2.16 1.16 14.39
CA CYS A 42 -3.61 1.27 14.39
C CYS A 42 -4.13 0.92 15.78
N LEU A 43 -5.45 1.02 16.00
CA LEU A 43 -6.08 0.59 17.26
C LEU A 43 -7.25 -0.36 16.98
N GLU A 44 -7.16 -1.12 15.90
CA GLU A 44 -8.24 -1.98 15.42
C GLU A 44 -8.26 -3.37 16.08
N SER A 45 -7.10 -3.84 16.59
CA SER A 45 -6.94 -5.16 17.17
C SER A 45 -6.36 -5.11 18.58
N ASN A 46 -6.43 -6.24 19.32
CA ASN A 46 -5.75 -6.35 20.61
C ASN A 46 -4.22 -6.38 20.46
N PHE A 47 -3.71 -6.85 19.31
CA PHE A 47 -2.28 -6.78 18.99
C PHE A 47 -1.82 -5.33 18.85
N ASP A 48 -2.57 -4.49 18.17
CA ASP A 48 -2.25 -3.07 18.03
C ASP A 48 -2.15 -2.37 19.39
N ARG A 49 -3.07 -2.69 20.30
CA ARG A 49 -3.05 -2.16 21.67
C ARG A 49 -1.82 -2.64 22.47
N LEU A 50 -1.42 -3.90 22.27
CA LEU A 50 -0.18 -4.42 22.85
C LEU A 50 1.05 -3.70 22.29
N CYS A 51 1.08 -3.45 20.97
CA CYS A 51 2.16 -2.69 20.33
C CYS A 51 2.29 -1.28 20.92
N VAL A 52 1.17 -0.57 21.07
CA VAL A 52 1.14 0.76 21.70
C VAL A 52 1.67 0.72 23.14
N LYS A 53 1.26 -0.28 23.93
CA LYS A 53 1.73 -0.47 25.31
C LYS A 53 3.25 -0.71 25.35
N CYS A 54 3.78 -1.57 24.48
CA CYS A 54 5.20 -1.82 24.37
C CYS A 54 5.98 -0.57 23.94
N LEU A 55 5.52 0.13 22.90
CA LEU A 55 6.16 1.33 22.40
C LEU A 55 6.18 2.46 23.44
N LYS A 56 5.11 2.60 24.22
CA LYS A 56 5.07 3.55 25.35
C LYS A 56 6.19 3.28 26.34
N GLU A 57 6.38 2.01 26.73
CA GLU A 57 7.42 1.61 27.67
C GLU A 57 8.82 1.80 27.04
N ILE A 58 9.01 1.45 25.78
CA ILE A 58 10.28 1.60 25.06
C ILE A 58 10.64 3.08 24.86
N LYS A 59 9.68 3.97 24.69
CA LYS A 59 9.90 5.40 24.49
C LYS A 59 10.58 6.08 25.69
N TYR A 60 10.46 5.53 26.90
CA TYR A 60 11.23 6.01 28.06
C TYR A 60 12.73 5.74 27.91
N GLU A 61 13.10 4.61 27.28
CA GLU A 61 14.49 4.26 27.02
C GLU A 61 15.04 4.89 25.73
N TYR A 62 14.15 5.09 24.74
CA TYR A 62 14.46 5.65 23.41
C TYR A 62 13.57 6.85 23.10
N PRO A 63 13.81 8.04 23.71
CA PRO A 63 12.93 9.22 23.59
C PRO A 63 12.80 9.76 22.16
N HIS A 64 13.79 9.47 21.31
CA HIS A 64 13.84 9.94 19.92
C HIS A 64 12.84 9.25 18.99
N ILE A 65 12.26 8.10 19.38
CA ILE A 65 11.29 7.41 18.54
C ILE A 65 9.97 8.17 18.48
N ARG A 66 9.33 8.11 17.30
CA ARG A 66 8.04 8.73 17.03
C ARG A 66 6.96 7.66 16.90
N LEU A 67 5.84 7.89 17.54
CA LEU A 67 4.64 7.06 17.43
C LEU A 67 3.61 7.83 16.63
N CYS A 68 3.20 7.27 15.50
CA CYS A 68 2.19 7.84 14.63
C CYS A 68 0.95 6.94 14.64
N LEU A 69 -0.19 7.51 15.00
CA LEU A 69 -1.47 6.81 15.00
C LEU A 69 -2.12 6.93 13.63
N VAL A 70 -2.40 5.80 13.00
CA VAL A 70 -3.10 5.73 11.72
C VAL A 70 -4.58 5.45 12.01
N LEU A 71 -5.44 6.40 11.68
CA LEU A 71 -6.88 6.32 11.87
C LEU A 71 -7.61 6.28 10.53
N THR A 72 -8.67 5.48 10.49
CA THR A 72 -9.68 5.56 9.44
C THR A 72 -10.84 6.44 9.92
N ASP A 73 -11.57 7.08 9.02
CA ASP A 73 -12.64 8.06 9.32
C ASP A 73 -13.76 7.53 10.23
N PHE A 74 -13.79 6.22 10.48
CA PHE A 74 -14.82 5.57 11.31
C PHE A 74 -14.44 5.47 12.79
N LEU A 75 -13.20 5.79 13.16
CA LEU A 75 -12.71 5.70 14.54
C LEU A 75 -12.59 7.09 15.17
N LYS A 76 -13.58 7.48 15.96
CA LYS A 76 -13.47 8.63 16.88
C LYS A 76 -12.76 8.17 18.14
N ILE A 77 -11.45 8.43 18.26
CA ILE A 77 -10.67 8.08 19.44
C ILE A 77 -10.29 9.37 20.16
N ARG A 78 -10.51 9.40 21.49
CA ARG A 78 -9.89 10.41 22.34
C ARG A 78 -8.41 10.05 22.49
N THR A 79 -7.53 10.78 21.82
CA THR A 79 -6.09 10.58 21.88
C THR A 79 -5.48 11.36 23.03
N ASN A 80 -4.66 10.70 23.84
CA ASN A 80 -3.78 11.34 24.80
C ASN A 80 -2.50 11.78 24.07
N ASN A 81 -1.68 12.64 24.71
CA ASN A 81 -0.39 13.16 24.20
C ASN A 81 0.70 12.08 23.95
N LEU A 82 0.29 10.83 23.74
CA LEU A 82 1.18 9.70 23.51
C LEU A 82 1.73 9.69 22.07
N PHE A 83 0.92 10.10 21.12
CA PHE A 83 1.25 10.05 19.70
C PHE A 83 1.87 11.37 19.26
N ASN A 84 2.94 11.27 18.47
CA ASN A 84 3.61 12.43 17.89
C ASN A 84 2.84 12.98 16.69
N GLU A 85 2.06 12.11 16.02
CA GLU A 85 1.30 12.44 14.83
C GLU A 85 0.06 11.56 14.73
N ILE A 86 -1.01 12.10 14.16
CA ILE A 86 -2.23 11.35 13.83
C ILE A 86 -2.45 11.48 12.33
N ILE A 87 -2.41 10.34 11.64
CA ILE A 87 -2.57 10.24 10.20
C ILE A 87 -3.99 9.78 9.92
N HIS A 88 -4.79 10.64 9.32
CA HIS A 88 -6.16 10.31 8.91
C HIS A 88 -6.16 9.76 7.48
N LEU A 89 -6.66 8.53 7.32
CA LEU A 89 -6.86 7.92 6.01
C LEU A 89 -8.32 8.11 5.60
N ASN A 90 -8.54 9.03 4.68
CA ASN A 90 -9.86 9.22 4.08
C ASN A 90 -10.06 8.20 2.94
N PHE A 91 -10.96 7.25 3.15
CA PHE A 91 -11.36 6.27 2.16
C PHE A 91 -12.77 6.56 1.65
N GLU A 92 -12.91 7.57 0.80
CA GLU A 92 -14.20 7.90 0.18
C GLU A 92 -14.78 6.68 -0.55
N LYS A 93 -16.06 6.36 -0.26
CA LYS A 93 -16.85 5.30 -0.92
C LYS A 93 -16.35 3.86 -0.75
N ILE A 94 -15.55 3.57 0.27
CA ILE A 94 -15.09 2.20 0.55
C ILE A 94 -15.98 1.54 1.61
N THR A 95 -16.41 0.29 1.39
CA THR A 95 -17.17 -0.48 2.38
C THR A 95 -16.27 -0.91 3.55
N LYS A 96 -16.87 -1.07 4.76
CA LYS A 96 -16.12 -1.42 5.99
C LYS A 96 -15.18 -2.62 5.84
N GLN A 97 -15.57 -3.64 5.06
CA GLN A 97 -14.73 -4.83 4.85
C GLN A 97 -13.42 -4.53 4.09
N PHE A 98 -13.38 -3.48 3.27
CA PHE A 98 -12.19 -3.10 2.51
C PHE A 98 -11.30 -2.10 3.25
N ILE A 99 -11.82 -1.42 4.27
CA ILE A 99 -11.04 -0.42 5.02
C ILE A 99 -9.79 -1.05 5.61
N ARG A 100 -9.88 -2.21 6.27
CA ARG A 100 -8.71 -2.90 6.85
C ARG A 100 -7.67 -3.25 5.79
N LEU A 101 -8.09 -3.73 4.63
CA LEU A 101 -7.17 -4.07 3.54
C LEU A 101 -6.52 -2.81 2.96
N SER A 102 -7.27 -1.73 2.81
CA SER A 102 -6.75 -0.44 2.32
C SER A 102 -5.81 0.20 3.33
N THR A 103 -6.12 0.13 4.62
CA THR A 103 -5.24 0.59 5.71
C THR A 103 -3.94 -0.22 5.71
N PHE A 104 -4.04 -1.55 5.64
CA PHE A 104 -2.86 -2.42 5.58
C PHE A 104 -1.99 -2.16 4.34
N ASN A 105 -2.63 -1.98 3.19
CA ASN A 105 -1.95 -1.61 1.95
C ASN A 105 -1.22 -0.26 2.08
N TRP A 106 -1.83 0.73 2.75
CA TRP A 106 -1.20 2.01 3.04
C TRP A 106 0.00 1.85 3.98
N LEU A 107 -0.15 1.08 5.06
CA LEU A 107 0.92 0.80 6.03
C LEU A 107 2.15 0.20 5.35
N ILE A 108 1.98 -0.87 4.54
CA ILE A 108 3.07 -1.50 3.78
C ILE A 108 3.76 -0.47 2.86
N GLY A 109 2.97 0.36 2.17
CA GLY A 109 3.51 1.36 1.25
C GLY A 109 4.35 2.44 1.90
N ASN A 110 4.09 2.73 3.18
CA ASN A 110 4.72 3.84 3.90
C ASN A 110 5.65 3.36 5.02
N SER A 111 6.01 2.08 5.05
CA SER A 111 6.91 1.50 6.06
C SER A 111 8.05 0.73 5.41
N ASP A 112 9.15 0.57 6.14
CA ASP A 112 10.32 -0.23 5.75
C ASP A 112 10.30 -1.61 6.41
N TYR A 113 9.64 -1.73 7.55
CA TYR A 113 9.52 -2.97 8.32
C TYR A 113 8.07 -3.23 8.73
N LEU A 114 7.72 -4.51 8.80
CA LEU A 114 6.43 -4.98 9.30
C LEU A 114 6.66 -5.98 10.43
N ILE A 115 6.07 -5.73 11.59
CA ILE A 115 5.90 -6.73 12.64
C ILE A 115 4.48 -7.27 12.57
N SER A 116 4.34 -8.55 12.31
CA SER A 116 3.05 -9.24 12.29
C SER A 116 3.01 -10.41 13.25
N VAL A 117 1.80 -10.81 13.62
CA VAL A 117 1.58 -12.00 14.46
C VAL A 117 0.67 -12.96 13.72
N GLU A 118 1.08 -14.23 13.71
CA GLU A 118 0.32 -15.34 13.15
C GLU A 118 0.04 -16.39 14.23
N GLU A 119 -1.12 -16.99 14.21
CA GLU A 119 -1.48 -18.12 15.06
C GLU A 119 -1.20 -19.43 14.30
N ASN A 120 -0.30 -20.25 14.83
CA ASN A 120 -0.15 -21.61 14.34
C ASN A 120 -1.33 -22.43 14.82
N LYS A 121 -2.26 -22.75 13.93
CA LYS A 121 -3.50 -23.46 14.25
C LYS A 121 -3.27 -24.87 14.80
N SER A 122 -2.19 -25.55 14.41
CA SER A 122 -1.86 -26.91 14.86
C SER A 122 -1.33 -26.93 16.29
N GLU A 123 -0.54 -25.92 16.67
CA GLU A 123 0.12 -25.86 17.97
C GLU A 123 -0.54 -24.86 18.94
N ARG A 124 -1.53 -24.10 18.48
CA ARG A 124 -2.17 -22.98 19.21
C ARG A 124 -1.16 -21.97 19.77
N GLN A 125 -0.02 -21.83 19.08
CA GLN A 125 1.04 -20.90 19.47
C GLN A 125 0.99 -19.65 18.60
N LEU A 126 1.26 -18.50 19.24
CA LEU A 126 1.41 -17.23 18.56
C LEU A 126 2.87 -17.06 18.12
N LYS A 127 3.09 -16.83 16.83
CA LYS A 127 4.40 -16.55 16.26
C LYS A 127 4.48 -15.09 15.80
N LEU A 128 5.49 -14.41 16.31
CA LEU A 128 5.83 -13.05 15.87
C LEU A 128 6.76 -13.14 14.68
N THR A 129 6.47 -12.39 13.63
CA THR A 129 7.28 -12.34 12.42
C THR A 129 7.66 -10.90 12.13
N VAL A 130 8.95 -10.65 11.92
CA VAL A 130 9.47 -9.37 11.43
C VAL A 130 9.84 -9.54 9.96
N LYS A 131 9.30 -8.68 9.11
CA LYS A 131 9.57 -8.66 7.67
C LYS A 131 10.21 -7.34 7.29
N ASP A 132 11.30 -7.42 6.54
CA ASP A 132 11.83 -6.29 5.77
C ASP A 132 10.91 -6.08 4.56
N LEU A 133 10.51 -4.84 4.33
CA LEU A 133 9.64 -4.45 3.24
C LEU A 133 10.41 -3.83 2.07
N SER A 134 11.70 -4.12 1.95
CA SER A 134 12.52 -3.70 0.80
C SER A 134 11.95 -4.24 -0.51
N ASP A 135 11.37 -5.46 -0.49
CA ASP A 135 10.61 -6.04 -1.59
C ASP A 135 9.09 -5.84 -1.37
N LYS A 136 8.66 -4.59 -1.55
CA LYS A 136 7.25 -4.21 -1.37
C LYS A 136 6.34 -4.78 -2.47
N ASP A 137 6.89 -5.14 -3.62
CA ASP A 137 6.10 -5.52 -4.79
C ASP A 137 5.34 -6.83 -4.53
N LEU A 138 5.97 -7.82 -3.90
CA LEU A 138 5.30 -9.06 -3.50
C LEU A 138 4.20 -8.82 -2.44
N MET A 139 4.46 -7.96 -1.47
CA MET A 139 3.46 -7.64 -0.44
C MET A 139 2.25 -6.91 -1.03
N PHE A 140 2.46 -6.02 -2.00
CA PHE A 140 1.36 -5.37 -2.72
C PHE A 140 0.56 -6.37 -3.52
N PHE A 141 1.22 -7.28 -4.23
CA PHE A 141 0.55 -8.34 -4.97
C PHE A 141 -0.40 -9.13 -4.07
N ILE A 142 0.07 -9.64 -2.94
CA ILE A 142 -0.71 -10.44 -1.99
C ILE A 142 -1.98 -9.68 -1.53
N VAL A 143 -1.79 -8.45 -1.07
CA VAL A 143 -2.90 -7.64 -0.54
C VAL A 143 -3.89 -7.24 -1.63
N ARG A 144 -3.40 -6.79 -2.78
CA ARG A 144 -4.24 -6.31 -3.87
C ARG A 144 -4.95 -7.43 -4.61
N LEU A 145 -4.32 -8.58 -4.77
CA LEU A 145 -4.97 -9.78 -5.30
C LEU A 145 -6.23 -10.12 -4.48
N LYS A 146 -6.08 -10.26 -3.18
CA LYS A 146 -7.20 -10.57 -2.28
C LYS A 146 -8.25 -9.47 -2.29
N MET A 147 -7.85 -8.21 -2.25
CA MET A 147 -8.73 -7.05 -2.28
C MET A 147 -9.56 -7.01 -3.57
N LEU A 148 -8.91 -7.16 -4.74
CA LEU A 148 -9.57 -7.15 -6.04
C LEU A 148 -10.52 -8.34 -6.20
N ARG A 149 -10.10 -9.53 -5.78
CA ARG A 149 -10.95 -10.72 -5.82
C ARG A 149 -12.26 -10.48 -5.07
N ILE A 150 -12.18 -10.00 -3.83
CA ILE A 150 -13.37 -9.72 -3.02
C ILE A 150 -14.21 -8.60 -3.63
N LYS A 151 -13.57 -7.52 -4.11
CA LYS A 151 -14.24 -6.38 -4.75
C LYS A 151 -15.06 -6.82 -5.97
N ASN A 152 -14.53 -7.75 -6.76
CA ASN A 152 -15.21 -8.30 -7.94
C ASN A 152 -16.18 -9.46 -7.60
N GLY A 153 -16.44 -9.74 -6.32
CA GLY A 153 -17.39 -10.77 -5.89
C GLY A 153 -16.92 -12.21 -6.13
N PHE A 154 -15.62 -12.44 -6.32
CA PHE A 154 -15.07 -13.77 -6.51
C PHE A 154 -14.76 -14.46 -5.17
N SER A 155 -15.21 -15.72 -4.99
CA SER A 155 -14.59 -16.64 -4.04
C SER A 155 -13.24 -17.14 -4.58
N GLN A 156 -12.38 -17.68 -3.73
CA GLN A 156 -11.12 -18.32 -4.18
C GLN A 156 -11.39 -19.42 -5.21
N VAL A 157 -12.44 -20.23 -4.97
CA VAL A 157 -12.88 -21.32 -5.88
C VAL A 157 -13.29 -20.76 -7.24
N ARG A 158 -14.08 -19.67 -7.25
CA ARG A 158 -14.57 -19.08 -8.49
C ARG A 158 -13.43 -18.44 -9.30
N LEU A 159 -12.52 -17.71 -8.65
CA LEU A 159 -11.35 -17.14 -9.35
C LEU A 159 -10.46 -18.25 -9.91
N ALA A 160 -10.18 -19.29 -9.12
CA ALA A 160 -9.38 -20.43 -9.53
C ALA A 160 -9.93 -21.11 -10.79
N LYS A 161 -11.27 -21.28 -10.87
CA LYS A 161 -11.95 -21.83 -12.04
C LYS A 161 -11.79 -20.93 -13.28
N VAL A 162 -11.88 -19.60 -13.11
CA VAL A 162 -11.75 -18.64 -14.22
C VAL A 162 -10.37 -18.66 -14.83
N ILE A 163 -9.31 -18.75 -14.01
CA ILE A 163 -7.92 -18.74 -14.49
C ILE A 163 -7.29 -20.14 -14.55
N ASN A 164 -8.12 -21.18 -14.53
CA ASN A 164 -7.73 -22.59 -14.68
C ASN A 164 -6.61 -23.05 -13.74
N VAL A 165 -6.71 -22.72 -12.45
CA VAL A 165 -5.81 -23.21 -11.38
C VAL A 165 -6.62 -23.86 -10.27
N SER A 166 -5.94 -24.51 -9.29
CA SER A 166 -6.63 -25.05 -8.12
C SER A 166 -7.00 -23.95 -7.10
N PRO A 167 -8.08 -24.08 -6.33
CA PRO A 167 -8.41 -23.15 -5.25
C PRO A 167 -7.29 -23.00 -4.20
N SER A 168 -6.55 -24.08 -3.93
CA SER A 168 -5.38 -24.05 -3.05
C SER A 168 -4.25 -23.17 -3.61
N THR A 169 -4.10 -23.13 -4.94
CA THR A 169 -3.14 -22.24 -5.60
C THR A 169 -3.47 -20.76 -5.35
N ILE A 170 -4.74 -20.36 -5.51
CA ILE A 170 -5.16 -18.99 -5.17
C ILE A 170 -4.91 -18.67 -3.70
N SER A 171 -5.21 -19.62 -2.80
CA SER A 171 -4.93 -19.45 -1.38
C SER A 171 -3.44 -19.27 -1.10
N MET A 172 -2.55 -20.02 -1.78
CA MET A 172 -1.11 -19.86 -1.66
C MET A 172 -0.61 -18.52 -2.19
N TYR A 173 -1.15 -18.03 -3.30
CA TYR A 173 -0.84 -16.69 -3.82
C TYR A 173 -1.25 -15.58 -2.82
N GLU A 174 -2.48 -15.67 -2.26
CA GLU A 174 -2.96 -14.71 -1.26
C GLU A 174 -2.25 -14.78 0.09
N GLN A 175 -1.48 -15.83 0.35
CA GLN A 175 -0.65 -15.99 1.55
C GLN A 175 0.84 -15.70 1.28
N GLY A 176 1.22 -15.43 0.03
CA GLY A 176 2.62 -15.23 -0.37
C GLY A 176 3.50 -16.49 -0.25
N ARG A 177 2.88 -17.68 -0.24
CA ARG A 177 3.59 -18.96 -0.17
C ARG A 177 4.02 -19.46 -1.56
N ARG A 178 3.45 -18.90 -2.59
CA ARG A 178 3.76 -19.17 -3.99
C ARG A 178 3.52 -17.92 -4.81
N GLU A 179 4.32 -17.71 -5.83
CA GLU A 179 4.14 -16.67 -6.83
C GLU A 179 3.52 -17.27 -8.10
N PRO A 180 2.63 -16.54 -8.80
CA PRO A 180 2.15 -16.96 -10.10
C PRO A 180 3.28 -16.83 -11.13
N ASP A 181 3.32 -17.73 -12.10
CA ASP A 181 4.09 -17.50 -13.32
C ASP A 181 3.48 -16.32 -14.11
N PHE A 182 4.25 -15.86 -15.11
CA PHE A 182 3.88 -14.66 -15.86
C PHE A 182 2.51 -14.78 -16.55
N LEU A 183 2.18 -15.93 -17.15
CA LEU A 183 0.91 -16.13 -17.83
C LEU A 183 -0.26 -16.15 -16.85
N THR A 184 -0.12 -16.91 -15.76
CA THR A 184 -1.11 -16.95 -14.68
C THR A 184 -1.31 -15.54 -14.06
N PHE A 185 -0.25 -14.75 -13.94
CA PHE A 185 -0.35 -13.37 -13.45
C PHE A 185 -1.16 -12.47 -14.40
N LEU A 186 -0.97 -12.60 -15.71
CA LEU A 186 -1.78 -11.89 -16.71
C LEU A 186 -3.25 -12.33 -16.66
N ASP A 187 -3.52 -13.63 -16.52
CA ASP A 187 -4.88 -14.15 -16.38
C ASP A 187 -5.58 -13.59 -15.12
N ILE A 188 -4.85 -13.46 -14.01
CA ILE A 188 -5.33 -12.78 -12.79
C ILE A 188 -5.69 -11.32 -13.09
N CYS A 189 -4.83 -10.60 -13.80
CA CYS A 189 -5.08 -9.19 -14.16
C CYS A 189 -6.36 -9.05 -14.99
N VAL A 190 -6.54 -9.89 -16.00
CA VAL A 190 -7.72 -9.91 -16.86
C VAL A 190 -8.97 -10.28 -16.07
N ALA A 191 -8.93 -11.39 -15.32
CA ALA A 191 -10.07 -11.88 -14.54
C ALA A 191 -10.56 -10.87 -13.51
N LEU A 192 -9.64 -10.10 -12.93
CA LEU A 192 -9.95 -9.08 -11.91
C LEU A 192 -10.12 -7.67 -12.48
N ASN A 193 -10.14 -7.52 -13.80
CA ASN A 193 -10.24 -6.23 -14.50
C ASN A 193 -9.27 -5.19 -13.90
N SER A 194 -8.00 -5.55 -13.86
CA SER A 194 -6.95 -4.74 -13.23
C SER A 194 -5.68 -4.74 -14.10
N THR A 195 -4.81 -3.78 -13.85
CA THR A 195 -3.51 -3.70 -14.54
C THR A 195 -2.39 -4.35 -13.72
N PRO A 196 -1.35 -4.90 -14.37
CA PRO A 196 -0.15 -5.38 -13.69
C PRO A 196 0.46 -4.34 -12.73
N ASN A 197 0.58 -3.10 -13.17
CA ASN A 197 1.12 -2.01 -12.37
C ASN A 197 0.30 -1.78 -11.08
N TYR A 198 -1.02 -1.82 -11.18
CA TYR A 198 -1.87 -1.69 -10.01
C TYR A 198 -1.67 -2.85 -9.04
N ILE A 199 -1.71 -4.10 -9.52
CA ILE A 199 -1.58 -5.29 -8.66
C ILE A 199 -0.22 -5.34 -7.97
N LEU A 200 0.86 -4.98 -8.67
CA LEU A 200 2.22 -4.93 -8.12
C LEU A 200 2.51 -3.66 -7.29
N GLY A 201 1.60 -2.71 -7.20
CA GLY A 201 1.83 -1.49 -6.43
C GLY A 201 2.70 -0.44 -7.12
N LEU A 202 3.07 -0.65 -8.36
CA LEU A 202 3.95 0.23 -9.12
C LEU A 202 3.29 1.59 -9.45
N ASP A 203 1.98 1.67 -9.43
CA ASP A 203 1.20 2.89 -9.55
C ASP A 203 1.49 3.94 -8.46
N ARG A 204 2.08 3.52 -7.32
CA ARG A 204 2.46 4.40 -6.22
C ARG A 204 3.73 5.18 -6.45
N LYS A 205 4.64 4.66 -7.27
CA LYS A 205 5.86 5.40 -7.65
C LYS A 205 5.54 6.75 -8.28
N PHE A 206 4.29 6.91 -8.78
CA PHE A 206 3.79 8.16 -9.35
C PHE A 206 3.01 9.04 -8.34
N LYS A 207 2.59 8.52 -7.16
CA LYS A 207 1.77 9.30 -6.19
C LYS A 207 2.55 9.92 -5.03
N SER A 208 3.77 9.48 -4.77
CA SER A 208 4.58 9.98 -3.64
C SER A 208 5.58 11.08 -4.00
N LYS A 209 5.77 11.35 -5.28
CA LYS A 209 6.54 12.49 -5.76
C LYS A 209 5.54 13.59 -6.12
N LEU A 210 5.64 14.74 -5.48
CA LEU A 210 5.08 15.97 -6.03
C LEU A 210 5.73 16.11 -7.41
N ILE A 211 4.98 15.80 -8.46
CA ILE A 211 5.46 15.90 -9.83
C ILE A 211 5.05 17.28 -10.29
N GLU A 212 6.02 18.06 -10.66
CA GLU A 212 5.74 19.32 -11.34
C GLU A 212 4.95 19.03 -12.60
N ILE A 213 3.90 19.81 -12.83
CA ILE A 213 3.00 19.60 -13.96
C ILE A 213 3.76 19.73 -15.29
N ASP A 214 4.85 20.50 -15.31
CA ASP A 214 5.80 20.64 -16.43
C ASP A 214 6.50 19.32 -16.75
N GLU A 215 6.94 18.55 -15.73
CA GLU A 215 7.58 17.25 -15.91
C GLU A 215 6.59 16.24 -16.50
N LEU A 216 5.35 16.26 -16.01
CA LEU A 216 4.29 15.36 -16.46
C LEU A 216 3.90 15.62 -17.90
N LEU A 217 3.79 16.88 -18.30
CA LEU A 217 3.51 17.26 -19.68
C LEU A 217 4.66 16.87 -20.62
N CYS A 218 5.91 17.13 -20.22
CA CYS A 218 7.08 16.74 -20.99
C CYS A 218 7.14 15.23 -21.22
N GLU A 219 6.84 14.41 -20.20
CA GLU A 219 6.78 12.96 -20.31
C GLU A 219 5.66 12.51 -21.25
N PHE A 220 4.48 13.13 -21.14
CA PHE A 220 3.34 12.84 -22.00
C PHE A 220 3.63 13.21 -23.47
N ILE A 221 4.20 14.37 -23.74
CA ILE A 221 4.62 14.78 -25.07
C ILE A 221 5.66 13.82 -25.66
N LYS A 222 6.68 13.45 -24.87
CA LYS A 222 7.70 12.46 -25.28
C LYS A 222 7.05 11.12 -25.64
N THR A 223 6.09 10.68 -24.85
CA THR A 223 5.35 9.44 -25.10
C THR A 223 4.58 9.50 -26.41
N ILE A 224 3.82 10.58 -26.66
CA ILE A 224 3.12 10.79 -27.93
C ILE A 224 4.08 10.77 -29.11
N MET A 225 5.24 11.43 -28.99
CA MET A 225 6.22 11.53 -30.06
C MET A 225 6.95 10.21 -30.35
N ARG A 226 7.20 9.40 -29.33
CA ARG A 226 7.95 8.13 -29.45
C ARG A 226 7.09 6.93 -29.82
N THR A 227 5.80 6.96 -29.52
CA THR A 227 4.88 5.84 -29.77
C THR A 227 4.74 5.60 -31.28
N ARG A 228 5.16 4.44 -31.79
CA ARG A 228 5.12 4.13 -33.22
C ARG A 228 3.72 3.89 -33.76
N GLY A 229 2.79 3.39 -32.95
CA GLY A 229 1.42 3.04 -33.37
C GLY A 229 0.36 3.79 -32.57
N LEU A 230 0.37 5.14 -32.61
CA LEU A 230 -0.68 5.93 -31.96
C LEU A 230 -1.97 5.81 -32.77
N LEU A 231 -3.06 5.35 -32.16
CA LEU A 231 -4.37 5.18 -32.80
C LEU A 231 -5.37 6.20 -32.24
N TYR A 232 -6.23 6.69 -33.10
CA TYR A 232 -7.43 7.45 -32.74
C TYR A 232 -8.64 6.82 -33.42
N LYS A 233 -9.58 6.29 -32.63
CA LYS A 233 -10.78 5.56 -33.12
C LYS A 233 -10.47 4.42 -34.10
N GLY A 234 -9.32 3.76 -33.94
CA GLY A 234 -8.89 2.64 -34.78
C GLY A 234 -7.97 3.03 -35.93
N ASP A 235 -7.85 4.31 -36.27
CA ASP A 235 -7.01 4.80 -37.36
C ASP A 235 -5.62 5.27 -36.82
N LEU A 236 -4.59 5.01 -37.63
CA LEU A 236 -3.22 5.46 -37.29
C LEU A 236 -3.11 6.99 -37.39
N VAL A 237 -2.68 7.59 -36.30
CA VAL A 237 -2.39 9.03 -36.24
C VAL A 237 -1.12 9.34 -37.04
N ASP A 238 -1.26 10.12 -38.11
CA ASP A 238 -0.14 10.55 -38.95
C ASP A 238 0.79 11.53 -38.23
N LYS A 239 1.95 11.75 -38.82
CA LYS A 239 3.02 12.59 -38.24
C LYS A 239 2.59 14.05 -38.05
N THR A 240 1.75 14.58 -38.93
CA THR A 240 1.28 15.97 -38.91
C THR A 240 0.24 16.17 -37.81
N THR A 241 -0.74 15.27 -37.72
CA THR A 241 -1.75 15.25 -36.67
C THR A 241 -1.10 15.10 -35.28
N ARG A 242 -0.06 14.27 -35.17
CA ARG A 242 0.72 14.11 -33.94
C ARG A 242 1.42 15.40 -33.52
N LYS A 243 2.05 16.11 -34.45
CA LYS A 243 2.68 17.42 -34.20
C LYS A 243 1.66 18.46 -33.76
N ASN A 244 0.50 18.51 -34.42
CA ASN A 244 -0.57 19.43 -34.05
C ASN A 244 -1.14 19.14 -32.67
N LEU A 245 -1.30 17.84 -32.30
CA LEU A 245 -1.73 17.44 -30.97
C LEU A 245 -0.76 17.92 -29.90
N VAL A 246 0.54 17.76 -30.13
CA VAL A 246 1.58 18.23 -29.20
C VAL A 246 1.56 19.75 -29.06
N ALA A 247 1.40 20.47 -30.16
CA ALA A 247 1.32 21.94 -30.15
C ALA A 247 0.11 22.46 -29.36
N LEU A 248 -1.07 21.82 -29.57
CA LEU A 248 -2.30 22.15 -28.83
C LEU A 248 -2.18 21.87 -27.34
N LEU A 249 -1.56 20.74 -26.95
CA LEU A 249 -1.30 20.41 -25.55
C LEU A 249 -0.36 21.41 -24.88
N ALA A 250 0.71 21.82 -25.57
CA ALA A 250 1.63 22.83 -25.09
C ALA A 250 0.95 24.19 -24.89
N MET A 251 0.13 24.62 -25.85
CA MET A 251 -0.65 25.86 -25.76
C MET A 251 -1.65 25.84 -24.59
N ALA A 252 -2.41 24.75 -24.46
CA ALA A 252 -3.37 24.59 -23.36
C ALA A 252 -2.67 24.67 -21.99
N PHE A 253 -1.48 24.12 -21.91
CA PHE A 253 -0.69 24.15 -20.70
C PHE A 253 -0.20 25.54 -20.33
N GLU A 254 0.35 26.31 -21.26
CA GLU A 254 0.77 27.70 -21.03
C GLU A 254 -0.39 28.56 -20.53
N VAL A 255 -1.58 28.38 -21.09
CA VAL A 255 -2.80 29.06 -20.62
C VAL A 255 -3.13 28.68 -19.17
N THR A 256 -3.07 27.38 -18.84
CA THR A 256 -3.37 26.90 -17.48
C THR A 256 -2.35 27.42 -16.47
N LYS A 257 -1.07 27.47 -16.85
CA LYS A 257 0.01 28.00 -16.03
C LYS A 257 -0.23 29.48 -15.70
N LYS A 258 -0.60 30.27 -16.69
CA LYS A 258 -0.93 31.67 -16.51
C LYS A 258 -2.07 31.91 -15.52
N PHE A 259 -3.15 31.09 -15.61
CA PHE A 259 -4.24 31.14 -14.63
C PHE A 259 -3.83 30.70 -13.22
N ALA A 260 -2.91 29.75 -13.09
CA ALA A 260 -2.40 29.30 -11.79
C ALA A 260 -1.51 30.36 -11.13
N GLU A 261 -0.73 31.09 -11.92
CA GLU A 261 0.10 32.19 -11.44
C GLU A 261 -0.76 33.40 -10.98
N GLU A 262 -1.80 33.74 -11.71
CA GLU A 262 -2.73 34.83 -11.35
C GLU A 262 -3.45 34.58 -10.02
N ARG A 263 -3.74 33.28 -9.66
CA ARG A 263 -4.37 32.92 -8.37
C ARG A 263 -3.43 33.02 -7.16
N LYS A 264 -2.12 33.12 -7.33
CA LYS A 264 -1.17 33.28 -6.22
C LYS A 264 -1.13 34.73 -5.68
N TYR A 265 -1.75 35.67 -6.38
CA TYR A 265 -1.78 37.07 -6.00
C TYR A 265 -3.14 37.60 -5.49
N HIS A 266 -4.07 36.66 -5.24
CA HIS A 266 -5.33 36.91 -4.56
C HIS A 266 -5.48 35.92 -3.39
#